data_cc91f13efc2d5c5323c2eb374b91ebbc
#
_entry.id   cc91f13efc2d5c5323c2eb374b91ebbc
#
_cell.length_a   1.000
_cell.length_b   1.000
_cell.length_c   1.000
_cell.angle_alpha   90.00
_cell.angle_beta   90.00
_cell.angle_gamma   90.00
#
_symmetry.space_group_name_H-M   'P 1'
#
loop_
_entity.id
_entity.type
_entity.pdbx_description
1 polymer ?
#
loop_
_entity_poly.entity_id
_entity_poly.type
_entity_poly.pdbx_seq_one_letter_code
_entity_poly.pdbx_strand_id
1 'polypeptide(L)'
;MAKMGISTVQSYQGAQIFEAVGLSNSVIEKYFTGTQSKLSGISIEQIDKENKARQSDDSDYLESGSVFQWRQQGQHHAFNPRTIFLLQHACRENDYELFKKFSKAVNLKRTDHIRHLLEFKTRQTIDISRVEPASEIVKRFNTGAMSYGSISAEAHETLAQAMNQIGGKSNSGEGGEDSSRYEIQKDGSNKISAIKQVASGRFGVTSDYLQHAKEIQIKVAQGAKPGEGGQLPGSKVYPWIAETRGSTPGIGLISPPPHHDIYSIEDLAQLIHDLKNANRRADIAVKLVSKTGVGTIASGVAKAFADKIVISGYDGGTGASPKTSIQHAGLPWEIGLAETHQTLKLNDLRSRVKLETDGKLLTGKDVAYACALG
;
A
#
# COMPACT_ATOMS: atom_id res chain seq x y z
N MET A 1 -6.15 14.05 16.87
CA MET A 1 -6.07 15.51 16.96
C MET A 1 -4.62 16.01 16.99
N ALA A 2 -3.82 15.71 17.99
CA ALA A 2 -2.44 16.25 18.13
C ALA A 2 -1.56 16.02 16.88
N LYS A 3 -1.57 14.83 16.28
CA LYS A 3 -0.82 14.53 15.05
C LYS A 3 -1.25 15.33 13.82
N MET A 4 -2.45 15.88 13.84
CA MET A 4 -3.03 16.69 12.76
C MET A 4 -2.90 18.18 13.01
N GLY A 5 -2.26 18.57 14.10
CA GLY A 5 -2.14 19.97 14.52
C GLY A 5 -3.44 20.60 15.04
N ILE A 6 -4.45 19.78 15.35
CA ILE A 6 -5.74 20.24 15.86
C ILE A 6 -5.69 20.29 17.39
N SER A 7 -5.76 21.48 17.97
CA SER A 7 -5.57 21.72 19.41
C SER A 7 -6.86 21.69 20.22
N THR A 8 -8.02 21.90 19.62
CA THR A 8 -9.32 21.94 20.33
C THR A 8 -10.34 20.97 19.74
N VAL A 9 -11.24 20.47 20.58
CA VAL A 9 -12.34 19.60 20.14
C VAL A 9 -13.27 20.32 19.16
N GLN A 10 -13.50 21.59 19.36
CA GLN A 10 -14.33 22.40 18.48
C GLN A 10 -13.74 22.52 17.08
N SER A 11 -12.43 22.74 16.96
CA SER A 11 -11.73 22.75 15.66
C SER A 11 -11.72 21.36 15.00
N TYR A 12 -11.69 20.29 15.80
CA TYR A 12 -11.77 18.92 15.30
C TYR A 12 -13.13 18.63 14.67
N GLN A 13 -14.22 19.06 15.30
CA GLN A 13 -15.58 18.84 14.79
C GLN A 13 -15.82 19.50 13.42
N GLY A 14 -15.21 20.65 13.16
CA GLY A 14 -15.35 21.37 11.88
C GLY A 14 -14.27 21.06 10.83
N ALA A 15 -13.33 20.18 11.13
CA ALA A 15 -12.12 20.00 10.31
C ALA A 15 -12.33 19.22 8.99
N GLN A 16 -13.48 18.59 8.77
CA GLN A 16 -13.79 17.79 7.58
C GLN A 16 -12.69 16.79 7.17
N ILE A 17 -12.10 16.13 8.17
CA ILE A 17 -10.96 15.21 8.00
C ILE A 17 -11.37 13.80 7.64
N PHE A 18 -12.67 13.51 7.64
CA PHE A 18 -13.23 12.20 7.31
C PHE A 18 -13.75 12.20 5.86
N GLU A 19 -13.69 11.05 5.27
CA GLU A 19 -14.28 10.78 3.96
C GLU A 19 -15.34 9.70 4.10
N ALA A 20 -16.46 9.86 3.39
CA ALA A 20 -17.52 8.85 3.36
C ALA A 20 -17.31 7.91 2.17
N VAL A 21 -17.40 6.61 2.43
CA VAL A 21 -17.34 5.57 1.40
C VAL A 21 -18.55 4.67 1.55
N GLY A 22 -19.38 4.61 0.52
CA GLY A 22 -20.54 3.71 0.48
C GLY A 22 -21.76 4.18 1.29
N LEU A 23 -21.86 5.47 1.62
CA LEU A 23 -23.10 6.10 2.10
C LEU A 23 -23.82 6.77 0.94
N SER A 24 -25.17 6.73 0.94
CA SER A 24 -25.96 7.42 -0.08
C SER A 24 -25.77 8.94 -0.01
N ASN A 25 -25.83 9.60 -1.15
CA ASN A 25 -25.71 11.06 -1.22
C ASN A 25 -26.74 11.76 -0.35
N SER A 26 -27.97 11.24 -0.27
CA SER A 26 -29.02 11.79 0.58
C SER A 26 -28.70 11.78 2.08
N VAL A 27 -27.99 10.72 2.54
CA VAL A 27 -27.51 10.64 3.93
C VAL A 27 -26.42 11.68 4.16
N ILE A 28 -25.46 11.81 3.22
CA ILE A 28 -24.36 12.76 3.33
C ILE A 28 -24.88 14.19 3.32
N GLU A 29 -25.72 14.55 2.38
CA GLU A 29 -26.30 15.91 2.27
C GLU A 29 -27.08 16.32 3.51
N LYS A 30 -27.81 15.37 4.12
CA LYS A 30 -28.65 15.65 5.28
C LYS A 30 -27.90 15.68 6.60
N TYR A 31 -26.94 14.76 6.82
CA TYR A 31 -26.32 14.55 8.13
C TYR A 31 -24.84 14.87 8.18
N PHE A 32 -24.17 14.91 7.04
CA PHE A 32 -22.73 15.07 6.90
C PHE A 32 -22.36 16.09 5.84
N THR A 33 -23.12 17.17 5.76
CA THR A 33 -22.97 18.23 4.73
C THR A 33 -21.52 18.66 4.58
N GLY A 34 -21.02 18.64 3.34
CA GLY A 34 -19.63 18.99 3.02
C GLY A 34 -18.61 17.86 3.18
N THR A 35 -19.00 16.70 3.73
CA THR A 35 -18.12 15.53 3.77
C THR A 35 -17.87 14.98 2.37
N GLN A 36 -16.61 14.76 2.02
CA GLN A 36 -16.23 14.23 0.71
C GLN A 36 -16.68 12.78 0.57
N SER A 37 -17.25 12.44 -0.60
CA SER A 37 -17.62 11.08 -0.95
C SER A 37 -17.44 10.84 -2.44
N LYS A 38 -16.76 9.77 -2.80
CA LYS A 38 -16.57 9.34 -4.20
C LYS A 38 -17.45 8.17 -4.59
N LEU A 39 -18.00 7.46 -3.61
CA LEU A 39 -18.86 6.30 -3.82
C LEU A 39 -20.13 6.45 -3.00
N SER A 40 -21.27 6.60 -3.68
CA SER A 40 -22.58 6.49 -3.07
C SER A 40 -22.86 5.03 -2.67
N GLY A 41 -23.79 4.80 -1.75
CA GLY A 41 -24.07 3.44 -1.26
C GLY A 41 -25.37 3.36 -0.46
N ILE A 42 -25.29 2.80 0.75
CA ILE A 42 -26.44 2.44 1.58
C ILE A 42 -27.18 3.65 2.14
N SER A 43 -28.51 3.51 2.28
CA SER A 43 -29.38 4.51 2.89
C SER A 43 -29.44 4.35 4.41
N ILE A 44 -30.09 5.32 5.07
CA ILE A 44 -30.32 5.27 6.53
C ILE A 44 -31.21 4.09 6.93
N GLU A 45 -32.17 3.74 6.08
CA GLU A 45 -33.07 2.61 6.30
C GLU A 45 -32.31 1.28 6.27
N GLN A 46 -31.30 1.16 5.38
CA GLN A 46 -30.47 -0.03 5.32
C GLN A 46 -29.57 -0.12 6.57
N ILE A 47 -29.03 1.00 7.07
CA ILE A 47 -28.25 1.05 8.32
C ILE A 47 -29.13 0.62 9.50
N ASP A 48 -30.37 1.13 9.59
CA ASP A 48 -31.31 0.76 10.65
C ASP A 48 -31.65 -0.74 10.62
N LYS A 49 -31.90 -1.29 9.42
CA LYS A 49 -32.15 -2.72 9.24
C LYS A 49 -30.98 -3.57 9.71
N GLU A 50 -29.74 -3.19 9.37
CA GLU A 50 -28.54 -3.90 9.82
C GLU A 50 -28.33 -3.81 11.34
N ASN A 51 -28.59 -2.63 11.94
CA ASN A 51 -28.52 -2.46 13.38
C ASN A 51 -29.56 -3.32 14.11
N LYS A 52 -30.79 -3.34 13.62
CA LYS A 52 -31.85 -4.21 14.18
C LYS A 52 -31.50 -5.68 14.07
N ALA A 53 -30.90 -6.12 12.95
CA ALA A 53 -30.45 -7.49 12.78
C ALA A 53 -29.37 -7.89 13.79
N ARG A 54 -28.46 -6.95 14.12
CA ARG A 54 -27.41 -7.19 15.14
C ARG A 54 -27.96 -7.20 16.56
N GLN A 55 -29.05 -6.51 16.84
CA GLN A 55 -29.69 -6.44 18.16
C GLN A 55 -30.61 -7.64 18.45
N SER A 56 -30.99 -8.42 17.43
CA SER A 56 -31.89 -9.56 17.56
C SER A 56 -31.22 -10.82 18.16
N ASP A 57 -29.92 -10.76 18.43
CA ASP A 57 -29.19 -11.87 19.06
C ASP A 57 -29.28 -11.73 20.59
N ASP A 58 -29.98 -12.64 21.24
CA ASP A 58 -30.24 -12.66 22.71
C ASP A 58 -28.98 -12.98 23.55
N SER A 59 -27.79 -12.95 22.94
CA SER A 59 -26.56 -13.16 23.70
C SER A 59 -26.14 -11.88 24.42
N ASP A 60 -26.10 -11.92 25.74
CA ASP A 60 -25.62 -10.85 26.61
C ASP A 60 -24.13 -10.56 26.44
N TYR A 61 -23.40 -11.37 25.65
CA TYR A 61 -21.98 -11.24 25.42
C TYR A 61 -21.63 -11.28 23.93
N LEU A 62 -21.01 -10.22 23.44
CA LEU A 62 -20.34 -10.26 22.15
C LEU A 62 -19.11 -11.17 22.23
N GLU A 63 -18.96 -12.10 21.29
CA GLU A 63 -17.75 -12.89 21.17
C GLU A 63 -16.51 -12.00 21.02
N SER A 64 -15.58 -12.11 21.96
CA SER A 64 -14.39 -11.26 21.96
C SER A 64 -13.40 -11.67 20.87
N GLY A 65 -12.76 -10.70 20.23
CA GLY A 65 -11.53 -10.88 19.46
C GLY A 65 -11.68 -11.21 17.98
N SER A 66 -12.89 -11.21 17.41
CA SER A 66 -13.07 -11.52 15.97
C SER A 66 -12.61 -10.42 15.00
N VAL A 67 -12.54 -9.18 15.44
CA VAL A 67 -12.19 -8.01 14.59
C VAL A 67 -10.71 -8.02 14.20
N PHE A 68 -9.82 -8.28 15.14
CA PHE A 68 -8.36 -8.27 14.91
C PHE A 68 -7.75 -9.65 14.72
N GLN A 69 -8.47 -10.69 15.16
CA GLN A 69 -8.05 -12.07 15.07
C GLN A 69 -9.20 -12.91 14.53
N TRP A 70 -8.89 -13.82 13.62
CA TRP A 70 -9.89 -14.73 13.11
C TRP A 70 -10.48 -15.59 14.24
N ARG A 71 -11.80 -15.75 14.24
CA ARG A 71 -12.57 -16.68 15.07
C ARG A 71 -13.56 -17.44 14.20
N GLN A 72 -13.85 -18.68 14.57
CA GLN A 72 -14.69 -19.56 13.74
C GLN A 72 -16.10 -19.01 13.48
N GLN A 73 -16.69 -18.35 14.47
CA GLN A 73 -18.03 -17.75 14.40
C GLN A 73 -17.98 -16.22 14.37
N GLY A 74 -16.80 -15.64 14.23
CA GLY A 74 -16.62 -14.20 14.23
C GLY A 74 -16.64 -13.58 12.84
N GLN A 75 -16.16 -12.34 12.78
CA GLN A 75 -16.06 -11.59 11.53
C GLN A 75 -15.18 -12.33 10.51
N HIS A 76 -15.60 -12.30 9.26
CA HIS A 76 -14.82 -12.87 8.16
C HIS A 76 -13.51 -12.10 7.93
N HIS A 77 -12.44 -12.85 7.70
CA HIS A 77 -11.14 -12.33 7.29
C HIS A 77 -10.74 -12.92 5.94
N ALA A 78 -10.20 -12.10 5.04
CA ALA A 78 -9.66 -12.57 3.75
C ALA A 78 -8.54 -13.60 3.95
N PHE A 79 -7.68 -13.35 4.95
CA PHE A 79 -6.72 -14.34 5.45
C PHE A 79 -7.33 -15.09 6.65
N ASN A 80 -7.77 -16.29 6.41
CA ASN A 80 -8.31 -17.22 7.41
C ASN A 80 -7.57 -18.56 7.31
N PRO A 81 -7.75 -19.50 8.25
CA PRO A 81 -7.02 -20.76 8.25
C PRO A 81 -7.06 -21.52 6.92
N ARG A 82 -8.20 -21.51 6.23
CA ARG A 82 -8.36 -22.18 4.93
C ARG A 82 -7.57 -21.50 3.82
N THR A 83 -7.68 -20.18 3.69
CA THR A 83 -6.97 -19.43 2.63
C THR A 83 -5.48 -19.43 2.85
N ILE A 84 -5.02 -19.32 4.11
CA ILE A 84 -3.60 -19.42 4.48
C ILE A 84 -3.08 -20.83 4.15
N PHE A 85 -3.78 -21.89 4.55
CA PHE A 85 -3.41 -23.27 4.24
C PHE A 85 -3.25 -23.47 2.72
N LEU A 86 -4.27 -23.10 1.93
CA LEU A 86 -4.25 -23.29 0.49
C LEU A 86 -3.06 -22.56 -0.17
N LEU A 87 -2.80 -21.30 0.24
CA LEU A 87 -1.69 -20.52 -0.32
C LEU A 87 -0.33 -21.13 0.04
N GLN A 88 -0.12 -21.45 1.33
CA GLN A 88 1.15 -21.99 1.79
C GLN A 88 1.48 -23.34 1.16
N HIS A 89 0.49 -24.24 1.08
CA HIS A 89 0.69 -25.54 0.44
C HIS A 89 0.90 -25.40 -1.09
N ALA A 90 0.12 -24.57 -1.76
CA ALA A 90 0.33 -24.29 -3.19
C ALA A 90 1.78 -23.86 -3.47
N CYS A 91 2.34 -22.98 -2.64
CA CYS A 91 3.71 -22.52 -2.81
C CYS A 91 4.76 -23.59 -2.45
N ARG A 92 4.55 -24.35 -1.37
CA ARG A 92 5.52 -25.37 -0.91
C ARG A 92 5.60 -26.57 -1.82
N GLU A 93 4.45 -27.01 -2.32
CA GLU A 93 4.33 -28.17 -3.20
C GLU A 93 4.43 -27.82 -4.69
N ASN A 94 4.55 -26.50 -4.99
CA ASN A 94 4.48 -25.99 -6.37
C ASN A 94 3.22 -26.48 -7.10
N ASP A 95 2.09 -26.53 -6.40
CA ASP A 95 0.80 -27.05 -6.88
C ASP A 95 -0.12 -25.93 -7.36
N TYR A 96 -0.22 -25.79 -8.67
CA TYR A 96 -1.08 -24.79 -9.30
C TYR A 96 -2.57 -25.05 -9.09
N GLU A 97 -3.00 -26.31 -8.93
CA GLU A 97 -4.41 -26.62 -8.65
C GLU A 97 -4.82 -26.18 -7.24
N LEU A 98 -3.93 -26.29 -6.26
CA LEU A 98 -4.14 -25.69 -4.94
C LEU A 98 -4.19 -24.17 -5.01
N PHE A 99 -3.34 -23.54 -5.82
CA PHE A 99 -3.41 -22.08 -6.05
C PHE A 99 -4.73 -21.66 -6.70
N LYS A 100 -5.25 -22.43 -7.66
CA LYS A 100 -6.60 -22.18 -8.21
C LYS A 100 -7.69 -22.28 -7.14
N LYS A 101 -7.60 -23.23 -6.21
CA LYS A 101 -8.53 -23.34 -5.07
C LYS A 101 -8.43 -22.14 -4.16
N PHE A 102 -7.22 -21.65 -3.87
CA PHE A 102 -7.00 -20.38 -3.14
C PHE A 102 -7.63 -19.20 -3.88
N SER A 103 -7.30 -19.02 -5.16
CA SER A 103 -7.83 -17.96 -6.01
C SER A 103 -9.36 -17.96 -6.05
N LYS A 104 -9.97 -19.15 -6.17
CA LYS A 104 -11.42 -19.33 -6.09
C LYS A 104 -11.98 -18.93 -4.73
N ALA A 105 -11.29 -19.30 -3.63
CA ALA A 105 -11.74 -18.99 -2.27
C ALA A 105 -11.74 -17.48 -1.96
N VAL A 106 -10.76 -16.73 -2.49
CA VAL A 106 -10.66 -15.27 -2.26
C VAL A 106 -11.47 -14.43 -3.26
N ASN A 107 -11.77 -14.95 -4.47
CA ASN A 107 -12.46 -14.21 -5.53
C ASN A 107 -13.96 -14.50 -5.64
N LEU A 108 -14.44 -15.63 -5.15
CA LEU A 108 -15.84 -16.03 -5.29
C LEU A 108 -16.65 -15.77 -4.03
N LYS A 109 -17.83 -15.17 -4.21
CA LYS A 109 -18.85 -14.94 -3.18
C LYS A 109 -18.44 -13.99 -2.03
N ARG A 110 -17.46 -13.11 -2.23
CA ARG A 110 -16.99 -12.21 -1.17
C ARG A 110 -16.97 -10.78 -1.64
N THR A 111 -17.37 -9.90 -0.75
CA THR A 111 -17.48 -8.46 -0.97
C THR A 111 -16.52 -7.72 -0.02
N ASP A 112 -15.38 -8.34 0.27
CA ASP A 112 -14.38 -7.81 1.21
C ASP A 112 -13.67 -6.55 0.66
N HIS A 113 -13.66 -6.40 -0.67
CA HIS A 113 -13.02 -5.28 -1.35
C HIS A 113 -13.94 -4.70 -2.44
N ILE A 114 -13.79 -3.42 -2.73
CA ILE A 114 -14.59 -2.73 -3.76
C ILE A 114 -14.49 -3.45 -5.11
N ARG A 115 -13.31 -3.90 -5.50
CA ARG A 115 -13.10 -4.63 -6.76
C ARG A 115 -13.89 -5.93 -6.86
N HIS A 116 -14.30 -6.54 -5.75
CA HIS A 116 -15.14 -7.72 -5.76
C HIS A 116 -16.60 -7.42 -6.16
N LEU A 117 -16.99 -6.14 -6.14
CA LEU A 117 -18.29 -5.66 -6.62
C LEU A 117 -18.27 -5.31 -8.11
N LEU A 118 -17.10 -5.38 -8.76
CA LEU A 118 -16.91 -5.05 -10.16
C LEU A 118 -16.97 -6.30 -11.02
N GLU A 119 -17.47 -6.14 -12.25
CA GLU A 119 -17.46 -7.18 -13.29
C GLU A 119 -16.80 -6.66 -14.56
N PHE A 120 -16.06 -7.52 -15.23
CA PHE A 120 -15.53 -7.21 -16.55
C PHE A 120 -16.65 -7.33 -17.59
N LYS A 121 -16.83 -6.28 -18.41
CA LYS A 121 -17.72 -6.37 -19.57
C LYS A 121 -17.13 -7.33 -20.59
N THR A 122 -17.91 -8.31 -20.99
CA THR A 122 -17.55 -9.25 -22.07
C THR A 122 -17.30 -8.48 -23.37
N ARG A 123 -16.19 -8.72 -24.02
CA ARG A 123 -15.81 -8.18 -25.32
C ARG A 123 -15.43 -9.33 -26.26
N GLN A 124 -15.13 -8.99 -27.52
CA GLN A 124 -14.59 -9.98 -28.46
C GLN A 124 -13.29 -10.55 -27.91
N THR A 125 -13.15 -11.86 -28.06
CA THR A 125 -11.92 -12.57 -27.71
C THR A 125 -10.81 -12.21 -28.70
N ILE A 126 -9.59 -12.19 -28.21
CA ILE A 126 -8.39 -12.02 -29.02
C ILE A 126 -7.61 -13.33 -29.02
N ASP A 127 -6.81 -13.57 -30.05
CA ASP A 127 -5.93 -14.73 -30.10
C ASP A 127 -4.92 -14.68 -28.96
N ILE A 128 -4.62 -15.85 -28.37
CA ILE A 128 -3.71 -15.96 -27.22
C ILE A 128 -2.29 -15.48 -27.56
N SER A 129 -1.85 -15.58 -28.82
CA SER A 129 -0.56 -15.07 -29.26
C SER A 129 -0.42 -13.55 -29.18
N ARG A 130 -1.54 -12.84 -29.08
CA ARG A 130 -1.59 -11.38 -28.88
C ARG A 130 -1.59 -10.97 -27.41
N VAL A 131 -1.70 -11.94 -26.50
CA VAL A 131 -1.63 -11.69 -25.05
C VAL A 131 -0.17 -11.71 -24.63
N GLU A 132 0.23 -10.72 -23.86
CA GLU A 132 1.59 -10.62 -23.33
C GLU A 132 1.92 -11.83 -22.45
N PRO A 133 3.09 -12.48 -22.64
CA PRO A 133 3.49 -13.64 -21.84
C PRO A 133 3.60 -13.30 -20.35
N ALA A 134 3.26 -14.24 -19.47
CA ALA A 134 3.39 -14.07 -18.02
C ALA A 134 4.80 -13.68 -17.58
N SER A 135 5.84 -14.20 -18.25
CA SER A 135 7.25 -13.87 -18.02
C SER A 135 7.58 -12.38 -18.24
N GLU A 136 6.83 -11.70 -19.11
CA GLU A 136 6.97 -10.25 -19.32
C GLU A 136 6.11 -9.44 -18.32
N ILE A 137 4.91 -9.96 -18.01
CA ILE A 137 4.00 -9.30 -17.05
C ILE A 137 4.63 -9.23 -15.66
N VAL A 138 5.27 -10.32 -15.19
CA VAL A 138 5.86 -10.38 -13.84
C VAL A 138 7.01 -9.39 -13.62
N LYS A 139 7.67 -8.93 -14.68
CA LYS A 139 8.73 -7.91 -14.59
C LYS A 139 8.22 -6.56 -14.08
N ARG A 140 6.92 -6.31 -14.14
CA ARG A 140 6.27 -5.10 -13.63
C ARG A 140 5.79 -5.23 -12.19
N PHE A 141 5.96 -6.40 -11.57
CA PHE A 141 5.54 -6.64 -10.20
C PHE A 141 6.63 -6.19 -9.22
N ASN A 142 6.17 -5.56 -8.15
CA ASN A 142 7.03 -5.13 -7.06
C ASN A 142 6.52 -5.72 -5.75
N THR A 143 7.42 -5.94 -4.79
CA THR A 143 6.98 -6.22 -3.42
C THR A 143 6.48 -4.95 -2.76
N GLY A 144 5.55 -5.08 -1.81
CA GLY A 144 5.30 -3.99 -0.86
C GLY A 144 6.59 -3.58 -0.14
N ALA A 145 6.66 -2.33 0.30
CA ALA A 145 7.80 -1.82 1.05
C ALA A 145 7.80 -2.40 2.48
N MET A 146 8.71 -3.31 2.76
CA MET A 146 8.88 -3.94 4.07
C MET A 146 10.31 -3.68 4.56
N SER A 147 10.45 -2.87 5.64
CA SER A 147 11.76 -2.42 6.10
C SER A 147 12.51 -3.49 6.88
N TYR A 148 13.84 -3.47 6.75
CA TYR A 148 14.72 -4.26 7.60
C TYR A 148 14.56 -3.86 9.07
N GLY A 149 14.21 -4.84 9.90
CA GLY A 149 13.81 -4.65 11.31
C GLY A 149 12.29 -4.67 11.53
N SER A 150 11.46 -4.42 10.52
CA SER A 150 10.03 -4.80 10.55
C SER A 150 9.84 -6.27 10.17
N ILE A 151 10.69 -6.78 9.29
CA ILE A 151 10.88 -8.21 8.99
C ILE A 151 12.34 -8.60 9.25
N SER A 152 12.64 -9.91 9.30
CA SER A 152 13.99 -10.42 9.51
C SER A 152 14.90 -10.21 8.29
N ALA A 153 16.22 -10.35 8.48
CA ALA A 153 17.21 -10.29 7.40
C ALA A 153 16.91 -11.35 6.32
N GLU A 154 16.67 -12.58 6.75
CA GLU A 154 16.42 -13.72 5.85
C GLU A 154 15.17 -13.49 4.98
N ALA A 155 14.08 -12.97 5.57
CA ALA A 155 12.87 -12.66 4.83
C ALA A 155 13.11 -11.51 3.83
N HIS A 156 13.84 -10.47 4.24
CA HIS A 156 14.15 -9.32 3.42
C HIS A 156 15.04 -9.70 2.21
N GLU A 157 16.06 -10.53 2.45
CA GLU A 157 16.94 -11.05 1.41
C GLU A 157 16.25 -12.02 0.47
N THR A 158 15.44 -12.95 1.01
CA THR A 158 14.68 -13.92 0.21
C THR A 158 13.73 -13.22 -0.77
N LEU A 159 13.05 -12.16 -0.32
CA LEU A 159 12.20 -11.35 -1.19
C LEU A 159 12.99 -10.69 -2.32
N ALA A 160 14.19 -10.17 -2.03
CA ALA A 160 15.04 -9.57 -3.04
C ALA A 160 15.51 -10.60 -4.06
N GLN A 161 15.99 -11.77 -3.60
CA GLN A 161 16.41 -12.87 -4.47
C GLN A 161 15.28 -13.34 -5.37
N ALA A 162 14.09 -13.60 -4.80
CA ALA A 162 12.93 -14.08 -5.55
C ALA A 162 12.52 -13.09 -6.65
N MET A 163 12.44 -11.80 -6.32
CA MET A 163 12.08 -10.77 -7.30
C MET A 163 13.16 -10.59 -8.38
N ASN A 164 14.43 -10.64 -8.02
CA ASN A 164 15.52 -10.56 -8.99
C ASN A 164 15.50 -11.76 -9.96
N GLN A 165 15.15 -12.97 -9.49
CA GLN A 165 15.05 -14.17 -10.34
C GLN A 165 13.96 -14.06 -11.40
N ILE A 166 12.80 -13.49 -11.06
CA ILE A 166 11.70 -13.33 -12.02
C ILE A 166 11.76 -12.01 -12.81
N GLY A 167 12.78 -11.18 -12.56
CA GLY A 167 12.94 -9.86 -13.21
C GLY A 167 12.02 -8.77 -12.67
N GLY A 168 11.31 -9.03 -11.56
CA GLY A 168 10.55 -8.03 -10.81
C GLY A 168 11.45 -7.18 -9.91
N LYS A 169 10.87 -6.42 -8.99
CA LYS A 169 11.62 -5.55 -8.10
C LYS A 169 11.18 -5.76 -6.64
N SER A 170 12.13 -5.95 -5.73
CA SER A 170 11.87 -5.86 -4.29
C SER A 170 12.10 -4.44 -3.79
N ASN A 171 11.34 -4.04 -2.78
CA ASN A 171 11.45 -2.73 -2.14
C ASN A 171 12.10 -2.89 -0.75
N SER A 172 13.18 -2.16 -0.52
CA SER A 172 13.94 -2.20 0.75
C SER A 172 13.12 -1.72 1.96
N GLY A 173 12.05 -0.96 1.74
CA GLY A 173 11.41 -0.20 2.81
C GLY A 173 12.31 0.93 3.34
N GLU A 174 11.84 1.64 4.36
CA GLU A 174 12.48 2.85 4.92
C GLU A 174 13.64 2.60 5.90
N GLY A 175 14.17 1.39 5.96
CA GLY A 175 15.17 0.98 6.95
C GLY A 175 16.61 0.92 6.45
N GLY A 176 16.87 1.35 5.23
CA GLY A 176 18.15 1.12 4.59
C GLY A 176 18.36 -0.34 4.15
N GLU A 177 19.56 -0.66 3.77
CA GLU A 177 19.98 -2.00 3.36
C GLU A 177 21.47 -2.19 3.68
N ASP A 178 21.82 -3.36 4.18
CA ASP A 178 23.22 -3.68 4.51
C ASP A 178 24.07 -3.71 3.22
N SER A 179 25.20 -3.03 3.22
CA SER A 179 26.09 -2.91 2.06
C SER A 179 26.70 -4.24 1.62
N SER A 180 26.83 -5.23 2.51
CA SER A 180 27.28 -6.57 2.14
C SER A 180 26.39 -7.26 1.11
N ARG A 181 25.16 -6.79 0.93
CA ARG A 181 24.20 -7.29 -0.04
C ARG A 181 24.46 -6.78 -1.46
N TYR A 182 25.28 -5.73 -1.63
CA TYR A 182 25.51 -5.11 -2.95
C TYR A 182 26.44 -5.92 -3.84
N GLU A 183 27.10 -6.90 -3.29
CA GLU A 183 27.89 -7.86 -4.06
C GLU A 183 27.03 -9.05 -4.49
N ILE A 184 27.18 -9.43 -5.77
CA ILE A 184 26.60 -10.67 -6.27
C ILE A 184 27.33 -11.83 -5.62
N GLN A 185 26.59 -12.73 -5.00
CA GLN A 185 27.13 -13.87 -4.30
C GLN A 185 27.88 -14.83 -5.25
N LYS A 186 28.79 -15.64 -4.72
CA LYS A 186 29.58 -16.60 -5.51
C LYS A 186 28.74 -17.61 -6.28
N ASP A 187 27.54 -17.91 -5.78
CA ASP A 187 26.55 -18.78 -6.42
C ASP A 187 25.69 -18.05 -7.48
N GLY A 188 26.00 -16.77 -7.75
CA GLY A 188 25.26 -15.94 -8.69
C GLY A 188 23.98 -15.34 -8.11
N SER A 189 23.63 -15.58 -6.84
CA SER A 189 22.43 -15.00 -6.23
C SER A 189 22.63 -13.50 -5.97
N ASN A 190 21.55 -12.75 -6.22
CA ASN A 190 21.51 -11.31 -6.05
C ASN A 190 20.51 -10.94 -4.96
N LYS A 191 21.02 -10.39 -3.86
CA LYS A 191 20.24 -10.00 -2.68
C LYS A 191 19.89 -8.50 -2.65
N ILE A 192 20.22 -7.74 -3.68
CA ILE A 192 19.99 -6.29 -3.75
C ILE A 192 18.49 -6.03 -3.93
N SER A 193 17.90 -5.21 -3.07
CA SER A 193 16.57 -4.67 -3.32
C SER A 193 16.64 -3.63 -4.44
N ALA A 194 15.91 -3.86 -5.53
CA ALA A 194 15.97 -3.01 -6.71
C ALA A 194 15.35 -1.61 -6.46
N ILE A 195 14.36 -1.53 -5.55
CA ILE A 195 13.75 -0.28 -5.12
C ILE A 195 14.32 0.11 -3.76
N LYS A 196 14.90 1.31 -3.69
CA LYS A 196 15.43 1.91 -2.47
C LYS A 196 14.45 2.98 -1.98
N GLN A 197 13.85 2.77 -0.82
CA GLN A 197 12.88 3.72 -0.29
C GLN A 197 13.56 4.82 0.55
N VAL A 198 13.10 6.06 0.36
CA VAL A 198 13.54 7.25 1.09
C VAL A 198 12.32 7.86 1.78
N ALA A 199 12.25 7.77 3.11
CA ALA A 199 11.21 8.34 3.92
C ALA A 199 11.71 9.58 4.68
N SER A 200 10.84 10.28 5.39
CA SER A 200 11.21 11.51 6.13
C SER A 200 12.33 11.28 7.15
N GLY A 201 12.39 10.12 7.79
CA GLY A 201 13.44 9.76 8.76
C GLY A 201 14.82 9.51 8.15
N ARG A 202 14.93 9.33 6.81
CA ARG A 202 16.18 9.09 6.09
C ARG A 202 17.03 7.93 6.68
N PHE A 203 16.43 6.96 7.36
CA PHE A 203 17.16 5.87 8.00
C PHE A 203 17.91 5.01 6.96
N GLY A 204 19.22 4.91 7.14
CA GLY A 204 20.09 4.14 6.25
C GLY A 204 20.26 4.69 4.85
N VAL A 205 19.83 5.92 4.58
CA VAL A 205 20.00 6.57 3.28
C VAL A 205 21.42 7.14 3.17
N THR A 206 22.28 6.41 2.47
CA THR A 206 23.65 6.80 2.17
C THR A 206 23.83 6.96 0.65
N SER A 207 24.93 7.57 0.22
CA SER A 207 25.27 7.65 -1.20
C SER A 207 25.39 6.27 -1.83
N ASP A 208 26.01 5.32 -1.12
CA ASP A 208 26.16 3.94 -1.55
C ASP A 208 24.80 3.25 -1.73
N TYR A 209 23.90 3.41 -0.76
CA TYR A 209 22.52 2.91 -0.85
C TYR A 209 21.81 3.43 -2.11
N LEU A 210 21.90 4.74 -2.39
CA LEU A 210 21.27 5.35 -3.55
C LEU A 210 21.88 4.89 -4.88
N GLN A 211 23.21 4.71 -4.94
CA GLN A 211 23.90 4.26 -6.15
C GLN A 211 23.51 2.82 -6.59
N HIS A 212 23.13 1.97 -5.65
CA HIS A 212 22.69 0.60 -5.91
C HIS A 212 21.19 0.47 -6.20
N ALA A 213 20.48 1.58 -6.40
CA ALA A 213 19.06 1.59 -6.75
C ALA A 213 18.84 1.46 -8.27
N LYS A 214 17.88 0.63 -8.68
CA LYS A 214 17.23 0.71 -10.00
C LYS A 214 16.05 1.69 -9.98
N GLU A 215 15.46 1.87 -8.81
CA GLU A 215 14.38 2.82 -8.56
C GLU A 215 14.52 3.37 -7.14
N ILE A 216 14.42 4.70 -7.00
CA ILE A 216 14.39 5.37 -5.69
C ILE A 216 12.95 5.81 -5.44
N GLN A 217 12.39 5.38 -4.32
CA GLN A 217 11.00 5.68 -3.99
C GLN A 217 10.92 6.65 -2.81
N ILE A 218 10.42 7.85 -3.07
CA ILE A 218 10.10 8.85 -2.04
C ILE A 218 8.80 8.42 -1.36
N LYS A 219 8.85 8.11 -0.08
CA LYS A 219 7.67 7.75 0.72
C LYS A 219 7.10 8.98 1.40
N VAL A 220 6.04 9.55 0.83
CA VAL A 220 5.33 10.67 1.46
C VAL A 220 4.47 10.19 2.64
N ALA A 221 3.75 9.08 2.45
CA ALA A 221 2.92 8.45 3.46
C ALA A 221 2.74 6.96 3.15
N GLN A 222 2.03 6.22 4.02
CA GLN A 222 1.68 4.83 3.77
C GLN A 222 0.18 4.57 3.97
N GLY A 223 -0.40 3.73 3.12
CA GLY A 223 -1.85 3.51 3.05
C GLY A 223 -2.45 2.94 4.32
N ALA A 224 -1.75 2.04 5.00
CA ALA A 224 -2.25 1.38 6.21
C ALA A 224 -2.45 2.33 7.40
N LYS A 225 -1.75 3.45 7.46
CA LYS A 225 -1.84 4.45 8.54
C LYS A 225 -1.50 5.86 8.04
N PRO A 226 -2.31 6.44 7.17
CA PRO A 226 -2.12 7.82 6.72
C PRO A 226 -2.08 8.78 7.91
N GLY A 227 -1.15 9.73 7.90
CA GLY A 227 -1.00 10.72 8.95
C GLY A 227 -0.19 10.27 10.20
N GLU A 228 0.14 8.98 10.36
CA GLU A 228 0.98 8.51 11.47
C GLU A 228 2.45 8.35 11.09
N GLY A 229 2.73 7.98 9.86
CA GLY A 229 4.09 7.73 9.36
C GLY A 229 4.70 6.41 9.78
N GLY A 230 6.00 6.26 9.52
CA GLY A 230 6.78 5.08 9.88
C GLY A 230 7.15 5.06 11.35
N GLN A 231 7.21 3.87 11.93
CA GLN A 231 7.64 3.65 13.31
C GLN A 231 8.32 2.29 13.43
N LEU A 232 9.40 2.22 14.21
CA LEU A 232 9.99 0.98 14.68
C LEU A 232 10.17 1.08 16.20
N PRO A 233 9.54 0.20 17.02
CA PRO A 233 9.71 0.21 18.46
C PRO A 233 11.16 -0.09 18.87
N GLY A 234 11.65 0.52 19.94
CA GLY A 234 13.03 0.30 20.43
C GLY A 234 13.37 -1.17 20.68
N SER A 235 12.39 -1.98 21.11
CA SER A 235 12.56 -3.43 21.29
C SER A 235 12.90 -4.19 20.01
N LYS A 236 12.67 -3.61 18.83
CA LYS A 236 13.05 -4.16 17.52
C LYS A 236 14.32 -3.54 16.94
N VAL A 237 14.87 -2.50 17.58
CA VAL A 237 16.08 -1.83 17.13
C VAL A 237 17.30 -2.53 17.74
N TYR A 238 17.60 -3.72 17.25
CA TYR A 238 18.79 -4.48 17.59
C TYR A 238 20.07 -3.78 17.09
N PRO A 239 21.27 -4.10 17.63
CA PRO A 239 22.51 -3.46 17.20
C PRO A 239 22.73 -3.44 15.69
N TRP A 240 22.51 -4.56 15.00
CA TRP A 240 22.66 -4.66 13.55
C TRP A 240 21.58 -3.89 12.76
N ILE A 241 20.37 -3.73 13.33
CA ILE A 241 19.33 -2.88 12.74
C ILE A 241 19.70 -1.40 12.90
N ALA A 242 20.22 -1.04 14.07
CA ALA A 242 20.65 0.32 14.34
C ALA A 242 21.82 0.74 13.43
N GLU A 243 22.79 -0.14 13.23
CA GLU A 243 23.92 0.07 12.32
C GLU A 243 23.44 0.36 10.88
N THR A 244 22.60 -0.52 10.31
CA THR A 244 22.04 -0.33 8.95
C THR A 244 21.21 0.95 8.82
N ARG A 245 20.51 1.34 9.87
CA ARG A 245 19.66 2.54 9.89
C ARG A 245 20.41 3.84 10.23
N GLY A 246 21.66 3.76 10.65
CA GLY A 246 22.42 4.91 11.14
C GLY A 246 21.81 5.48 12.43
N SER A 247 21.43 4.61 13.38
CA SER A 247 20.70 4.97 14.60
C SER A 247 21.31 4.30 15.85
N THR A 248 20.67 4.48 17.01
CA THR A 248 21.14 3.92 18.29
C THR A 248 20.29 2.69 18.66
N PRO A 249 20.95 1.55 19.08
CA PRO A 249 20.23 0.37 19.52
C PRO A 249 19.27 0.65 20.69
N GLY A 250 18.12 0.00 20.69
CA GLY A 250 17.12 0.08 21.76
C GLY A 250 16.27 1.35 21.77
N ILE A 251 16.57 2.32 20.92
CA ILE A 251 15.79 3.57 20.83
C ILE A 251 14.77 3.46 19.71
N GLY A 252 13.49 3.79 20.01
CA GLY A 252 12.42 3.80 19.04
C GLY A 252 12.63 4.83 17.95
N LEU A 253 12.35 4.43 16.70
CA LEU A 253 12.53 5.27 15.52
C LEU A 253 11.18 5.71 14.97
N ILE A 254 11.09 6.98 14.60
CA ILE A 254 9.88 7.61 14.02
C ILE A 254 10.26 8.27 12.71
N SER A 255 9.44 8.03 11.69
CA SER A 255 9.55 8.67 10.38
C SER A 255 8.20 9.33 10.07
N PRO A 256 7.97 10.58 10.51
CA PRO A 256 6.67 11.23 10.39
C PRO A 256 6.31 11.54 8.93
N PRO A 257 5.03 11.54 8.58
CA PRO A 257 4.54 12.04 7.31
C PRO A 257 4.08 13.50 7.44
N PRO A 258 4.13 14.29 6.41
CA PRO A 258 5.02 14.16 5.25
C PRO A 258 6.47 14.41 5.64
N HIS A 259 7.37 14.44 4.66
CA HIS A 259 8.76 14.85 4.91
C HIS A 259 8.81 16.25 5.51
N HIS A 260 9.65 16.46 6.53
CA HIS A 260 9.79 17.76 7.21
C HIS A 260 10.28 18.90 6.33
N ASP A 261 10.94 18.57 5.24
CA ASP A 261 11.55 19.47 4.27
C ASP A 261 10.72 19.63 2.99
N ILE A 262 9.51 19.08 2.94
CA ILE A 262 8.60 19.15 1.79
C ILE A 262 7.29 19.79 2.23
N TYR A 263 7.07 21.04 1.81
CA TYR A 263 5.86 21.80 2.08
C TYR A 263 5.08 22.16 0.82
N SER A 264 5.67 21.93 -0.36
CA SER A 264 5.06 22.22 -1.65
C SER A 264 5.48 21.22 -2.72
N ILE A 265 4.87 21.29 -3.90
CA ILE A 265 5.28 20.49 -5.07
C ILE A 265 6.68 20.89 -5.54
N GLU A 266 7.06 22.14 -5.37
CA GLU A 266 8.38 22.66 -5.72
C GLU A 266 9.48 22.06 -4.84
N ASP A 267 9.23 21.92 -3.52
CA ASP A 267 10.15 21.23 -2.62
C ASP A 267 10.29 19.74 -2.99
N LEU A 268 9.18 19.10 -3.37
CA LEU A 268 9.22 17.73 -3.85
C LEU A 268 10.00 17.63 -5.18
N ALA A 269 9.82 18.57 -6.09
CA ALA A 269 10.56 18.62 -7.36
C ALA A 269 12.07 18.77 -7.11
N GLN A 270 12.47 19.56 -6.12
CA GLN A 270 13.86 19.67 -5.69
C GLN A 270 14.41 18.33 -5.20
N LEU A 271 13.68 17.64 -4.32
CA LEU A 271 14.09 16.32 -3.83
C LEU A 271 14.18 15.29 -4.97
N ILE A 272 13.23 15.29 -5.91
CA ILE A 272 13.28 14.42 -7.09
C ILE A 272 14.55 14.69 -7.91
N HIS A 273 14.85 15.97 -8.14
CA HIS A 273 16.04 16.40 -8.87
C HIS A 273 17.32 15.96 -8.15
N ASP A 274 17.42 16.16 -6.84
CA ASP A 274 18.59 15.80 -6.04
C ASP A 274 18.84 14.28 -6.05
N LEU A 275 17.79 13.48 -5.89
CA LEU A 275 17.87 12.02 -5.95
C LEU A 275 18.22 11.53 -7.36
N LYS A 276 17.73 12.20 -8.41
CA LYS A 276 18.10 11.90 -9.80
C LYS A 276 19.57 12.23 -10.06
N ASN A 277 20.10 13.28 -9.45
CA ASN A 277 21.53 13.61 -9.54
C ASN A 277 22.39 12.64 -8.71
N ALA A 278 21.89 12.16 -7.57
CA ALA A 278 22.57 11.12 -6.81
C ALA A 278 22.69 9.81 -7.60
N ASN A 279 21.66 9.43 -8.36
CA ASN A 279 21.71 8.27 -9.25
C ASN A 279 20.90 8.54 -10.54
N ARG A 280 21.58 8.96 -11.58
CA ARG A 280 20.97 9.31 -12.88
C ARG A 280 20.33 8.14 -13.61
N ARG A 281 20.67 6.90 -13.26
CA ARG A 281 20.15 5.67 -13.89
C ARG A 281 18.87 5.17 -13.23
N ALA A 282 18.62 5.55 -11.99
CA ALA A 282 17.44 5.12 -11.26
C ALA A 282 16.20 5.88 -11.70
N ASP A 283 15.06 5.19 -11.81
CA ASP A 283 13.74 5.84 -11.87
C ASP A 283 13.43 6.47 -10.50
N ILE A 284 12.77 7.62 -10.48
CA ILE A 284 12.28 8.24 -9.25
C ILE A 284 10.78 8.03 -9.14
N ALA A 285 10.39 7.30 -8.10
CA ALA A 285 8.99 7.04 -7.77
C ALA A 285 8.55 7.86 -6.57
N VAL A 286 7.28 8.30 -6.56
CA VAL A 286 6.66 8.97 -5.41
C VAL A 286 5.49 8.15 -4.93
N LYS A 287 5.53 7.73 -3.66
CA LYS A 287 4.46 6.96 -3.02
C LYS A 287 3.50 7.91 -2.30
N LEU A 288 2.26 7.91 -2.79
CA LEU A 288 1.11 8.60 -2.24
C LEU A 288 0.12 7.59 -1.65
N VAL A 289 -0.87 8.07 -0.93
CA VAL A 289 -1.94 7.24 -0.39
C VAL A 289 -3.27 7.53 -1.07
N SER A 290 -4.12 6.52 -1.16
CA SER A 290 -5.50 6.68 -1.63
C SER A 290 -6.26 7.59 -0.67
N LYS A 291 -6.67 8.75 -1.18
CA LYS A 291 -7.54 9.73 -0.50
C LYS A 291 -8.18 10.64 -1.52
N THR A 292 -9.28 11.30 -1.16
CA THR A 292 -9.87 12.32 -2.03
C THR A 292 -8.89 13.46 -2.31
N GLY A 293 -8.77 13.86 -3.58
CA GLY A 293 -7.82 14.88 -4.04
C GLY A 293 -6.42 14.34 -4.38
N VAL A 294 -6.18 13.04 -4.25
CA VAL A 294 -4.88 12.44 -4.59
C VAL A 294 -4.54 12.64 -6.07
N GLY A 295 -5.54 12.69 -6.96
CA GLY A 295 -5.34 12.97 -8.38
C GLY A 295 -4.71 14.35 -8.63
N THR A 296 -5.10 15.37 -7.87
CA THR A 296 -4.49 16.71 -7.95
C THR A 296 -3.04 16.69 -7.50
N ILE A 297 -2.76 16.01 -6.39
CA ILE A 297 -1.39 15.82 -5.88
C ILE A 297 -0.55 15.08 -6.92
N ALA A 298 -1.08 13.99 -7.48
CA ALA A 298 -0.41 13.20 -8.51
C ALA A 298 -0.09 14.03 -9.78
N SER A 299 -0.98 14.94 -10.17
CA SER A 299 -0.72 15.87 -11.28
C SER A 299 0.47 16.79 -10.99
N GLY A 300 0.58 17.28 -9.76
CA GLY A 300 1.76 18.03 -9.30
C GLY A 300 3.03 17.18 -9.34
N VAL A 301 2.97 15.95 -8.85
CA VAL A 301 4.10 15.00 -8.86
C VAL A 301 4.56 14.68 -10.30
N ALA A 302 3.62 14.48 -11.22
CA ALA A 302 3.95 14.28 -12.64
C ALA A 302 4.62 15.51 -13.28
N LYS A 303 4.19 16.71 -12.89
CA LYS A 303 4.84 17.99 -13.32
C LYS A 303 6.21 18.18 -12.69
N ALA A 304 6.44 17.63 -11.51
CA ALA A 304 7.73 17.61 -10.79
C ALA A 304 8.71 16.56 -11.36
N PHE A 305 8.41 15.94 -12.51
CA PHE A 305 9.24 14.98 -13.23
C PHE A 305 9.52 13.67 -12.49
N ALA A 306 8.60 13.18 -11.66
CA ALA A 306 8.66 11.80 -11.19
C ALA A 306 8.44 10.83 -12.36
N ASP A 307 9.18 9.72 -12.38
CA ASP A 307 9.04 8.67 -13.40
C ASP A 307 7.82 7.76 -13.09
N LYS A 308 7.47 7.64 -11.80
CA LYS A 308 6.40 6.76 -11.32
C LYS A 308 5.65 7.37 -10.15
N ILE A 309 4.36 7.08 -10.06
CA ILE A 309 3.50 7.38 -8.91
C ILE A 309 2.91 6.09 -8.38
N VAL A 310 3.05 5.84 -7.07
CA VAL A 310 2.46 4.68 -6.39
C VAL A 310 1.28 5.16 -5.56
N ILE A 311 0.10 4.58 -5.77
CA ILE A 311 -1.11 4.84 -5.00
C ILE A 311 -1.33 3.69 -4.03
N SER A 312 -1.11 3.93 -2.75
CA SER A 312 -1.17 2.92 -1.69
C SER A 312 -2.55 2.89 -1.04
N GLY A 313 -3.14 1.69 -0.95
CA GLY A 313 -4.40 1.47 -0.24
C GLY A 313 -4.22 1.12 1.24
N TYR A 314 -5.32 1.12 2.01
CA TYR A 314 -5.32 0.82 3.45
C TYR A 314 -4.82 -0.58 3.79
N ASP A 315 -4.96 -1.53 2.89
CA ASP A 315 -4.55 -2.93 3.06
C ASP A 315 -3.02 -3.16 2.98
N GLY A 316 -2.22 -2.10 2.96
CA GLY A 316 -0.77 -2.16 2.76
C GLY A 316 0.05 -2.79 3.89
N GLY A 317 -0.52 -3.14 5.02
CA GLY A 317 0.21 -3.71 6.15
C GLY A 317 1.19 -2.74 6.83
N THR A 318 1.61 -3.06 8.05
CA THR A 318 2.53 -2.25 8.83
C THR A 318 3.25 -3.07 9.89
N GLY A 319 4.54 -2.78 10.13
CA GLY A 319 5.34 -3.43 11.18
C GLY A 319 5.05 -2.93 12.60
N ALA A 320 4.46 -1.75 12.74
CA ALA A 320 4.07 -1.16 14.01
C ALA A 320 2.98 -0.11 13.82
N SER A 321 1.81 -0.34 14.42
CA SER A 321 0.69 0.60 14.40
C SER A 321 -0.31 0.25 15.50
N PRO A 322 -1.03 1.22 16.07
CA PRO A 322 -2.20 0.95 16.91
C PRO A 322 -3.23 0.12 16.13
N LYS A 323 -3.89 -0.81 16.79
CA LYS A 323 -4.94 -1.65 16.18
C LYS A 323 -6.06 -0.82 15.57
N THR A 324 -6.43 0.28 16.20
CA THR A 324 -7.44 1.23 15.71
C THR A 324 -7.06 1.85 14.37
N SER A 325 -5.78 2.18 14.16
CA SER A 325 -5.31 2.70 12.87
C SER A 325 -5.39 1.66 11.77
N ILE A 326 -4.99 0.41 12.06
CA ILE A 326 -5.08 -0.70 11.09
C ILE A 326 -6.54 -0.91 10.63
N GLN A 327 -7.49 -0.73 11.53
CA GLN A 327 -8.91 -1.00 11.25
C GLN A 327 -9.64 0.18 10.62
N HIS A 328 -9.29 1.41 11.00
CA HIS A 328 -10.10 2.60 10.72
C HIS A 328 -9.42 3.68 9.90
N ALA A 329 -8.12 3.55 9.61
CA ALA A 329 -7.39 4.52 8.80
C ALA A 329 -7.20 4.04 7.36
N GLY A 330 -7.10 4.99 6.42
CA GLY A 330 -6.84 4.73 5.01
C GLY A 330 -8.08 4.38 4.20
N LEU A 331 -7.93 4.50 2.88
CA LEU A 331 -8.97 4.21 1.89
C LEU A 331 -8.53 3.08 0.95
N PRO A 332 -9.50 2.41 0.30
CA PRO A 332 -9.21 1.42 -0.74
C PRO A 332 -8.40 2.03 -1.89
N TRP A 333 -7.40 1.31 -2.39
CA TRP A 333 -6.58 1.77 -3.51
C TRP A 333 -7.37 2.00 -4.79
N GLU A 334 -8.46 1.28 -4.99
CA GLU A 334 -9.33 1.37 -6.16
C GLU A 334 -9.85 2.78 -6.39
N ILE A 335 -10.21 3.48 -5.31
CA ILE A 335 -10.71 4.87 -5.37
C ILE A 335 -9.58 5.82 -5.78
N GLY A 336 -8.45 5.75 -5.09
CA GLY A 336 -7.33 6.64 -5.36
C GLY A 336 -6.69 6.41 -6.72
N LEU A 337 -6.57 5.14 -7.16
CA LEU A 337 -6.04 4.81 -8.48
C LEU A 337 -6.94 5.37 -9.60
N ALA A 338 -8.25 5.13 -9.53
CA ALA A 338 -9.20 5.60 -10.52
C ALA A 338 -9.23 7.14 -10.59
N GLU A 339 -9.24 7.81 -9.43
CA GLU A 339 -9.16 9.29 -9.38
C GLU A 339 -7.87 9.80 -10.01
N THR A 340 -6.74 9.20 -9.65
CA THR A 340 -5.42 9.59 -10.17
C THR A 340 -5.37 9.41 -11.68
N HIS A 341 -5.78 8.26 -12.19
CA HIS A 341 -5.80 7.98 -13.63
C HIS A 341 -6.64 9.00 -14.39
N GLN A 342 -7.88 9.25 -13.92
CA GLN A 342 -8.78 10.20 -14.57
C GLN A 342 -8.23 11.63 -14.54
N THR A 343 -7.71 12.08 -13.40
CA THR A 343 -7.16 13.42 -13.26
C THR A 343 -5.92 13.63 -14.14
N LEU A 344 -5.03 12.65 -14.21
CA LEU A 344 -3.87 12.70 -15.10
C LEU A 344 -4.29 12.72 -16.57
N LYS A 345 -5.34 11.99 -16.96
CA LYS A 345 -5.88 12.04 -18.33
C LYS A 345 -6.47 13.41 -18.67
N LEU A 346 -7.26 13.98 -17.78
CA LEU A 346 -7.88 15.30 -17.96
C LEU A 346 -6.85 16.43 -18.10
N ASN A 347 -5.64 16.22 -17.57
CA ASN A 347 -4.55 17.20 -17.62
C ASN A 347 -3.43 16.86 -18.63
N ASP A 348 -3.65 15.88 -19.52
CA ASP A 348 -2.66 15.39 -20.49
C ASP A 348 -1.32 14.95 -19.89
N LEU A 349 -1.36 14.47 -18.64
CA LEU A 349 -0.18 14.03 -17.89
C LEU A 349 -0.02 12.51 -17.82
N ARG A 350 -1.09 11.73 -18.17
CA ARG A 350 -1.08 10.28 -17.97
C ARG A 350 0.06 9.55 -18.69
N SER A 351 0.45 10.02 -19.86
CA SER A 351 1.55 9.43 -20.65
C SER A 351 2.95 9.75 -20.13
N ARG A 352 3.07 10.74 -19.22
CA ARG A 352 4.36 11.17 -18.66
C ARG A 352 4.85 10.34 -17.50
N VAL A 353 3.98 9.57 -16.86
CA VAL A 353 4.25 8.90 -15.60
C VAL A 353 3.65 7.49 -15.58
N LYS A 354 4.40 6.55 -15.02
CA LYS A 354 3.88 5.19 -14.74
C LYS A 354 3.02 5.24 -13.48
N LEU A 355 1.88 4.54 -13.48
CA LEU A 355 1.08 4.34 -12.27
C LEU A 355 1.31 2.93 -11.73
N GLU A 356 1.39 2.84 -10.42
CA GLU A 356 1.47 1.61 -9.66
C GLU A 356 0.49 1.69 -8.49
N THR A 357 -0.02 0.56 -8.04
CA THR A 357 -0.84 0.49 -6.83
C THR A 357 -0.41 -0.67 -5.95
N ASP A 358 -0.62 -0.53 -4.65
CA ASP A 358 -0.42 -1.57 -3.66
C ASP A 358 -1.59 -1.64 -2.66
N GLY A 359 -1.74 -2.77 -2.02
CA GLY A 359 -2.77 -3.01 -1.03
C GLY A 359 -3.51 -4.34 -1.29
N LYS A 360 -2.92 -5.45 -0.86
CA LYS A 360 -3.52 -6.79 -0.87
C LYS A 360 -4.01 -7.24 -2.25
N LEU A 361 -3.16 -7.15 -3.27
CA LEU A 361 -3.37 -7.79 -4.56
C LEU A 361 -3.04 -9.29 -4.42
N LEU A 362 -4.04 -10.14 -4.37
CA LEU A 362 -3.89 -11.56 -4.01
C LEU A 362 -3.83 -12.49 -5.21
N THR A 363 -4.43 -12.09 -6.33
CA THR A 363 -4.59 -12.94 -7.52
C THR A 363 -4.43 -12.14 -8.81
N GLY A 364 -4.26 -12.83 -9.93
CA GLY A 364 -4.23 -12.21 -11.26
C GLY A 364 -5.51 -11.42 -11.59
N LYS A 365 -6.66 -11.79 -11.01
CA LYS A 365 -7.91 -11.04 -11.17
C LYS A 365 -7.82 -9.66 -10.53
N ASP A 366 -7.19 -9.54 -9.35
CA ASP A 366 -6.97 -8.24 -8.70
C ASP A 366 -6.06 -7.35 -9.55
N VAL A 367 -5.01 -7.94 -10.14
CA VAL A 367 -4.11 -7.22 -11.06
C VAL A 367 -4.86 -6.74 -12.31
N ALA A 368 -5.74 -7.57 -12.86
CA ALA A 368 -6.55 -7.17 -14.01
C ALA A 368 -7.50 -6.00 -13.68
N TYR A 369 -8.10 -5.98 -12.49
CA TYR A 369 -8.87 -4.83 -12.03
C TYR A 369 -8.00 -3.58 -11.87
N ALA A 370 -6.81 -3.69 -11.29
CA ALA A 370 -5.90 -2.56 -11.16
C ALA A 370 -5.54 -1.97 -12.54
N CYS A 371 -5.21 -2.83 -13.51
CA CYS A 371 -4.94 -2.40 -14.89
C CYS A 371 -6.16 -1.75 -15.57
N ALA A 372 -7.37 -2.21 -15.26
CA ALA A 372 -8.60 -1.63 -15.83
C ALA A 372 -8.96 -0.27 -15.21
N LEU A 373 -8.56 -0.02 -13.97
CA LEU A 373 -8.82 1.22 -13.24
C LEU A 373 -7.75 2.30 -13.49
N GLY A 374 -6.57 1.96 -13.97
CA GLY A 374 -5.48 2.92 -14.21
C GLY A 374 -4.17 2.33 -14.64
#